data_d6fa3db5d9c25576c78b387005e6a79a
#
_entry.id   d6fa3db5d9c25576c78b387005e6a79a
#
_cell.length_a   1.000
_cell.length_b   1.000
_cell.length_c   1.000
_cell.angle_alpha   90.00
_cell.angle_beta   90.00
_cell.angle_gamma   90.00
#
_symmetry.space_group_name_H-M   'P 1'
#
loop_
_entity.id
_entity.type
_entity.pdbx_description
1 polymer ?
#
loop_
_entity_poly.entity_id
_entity_poly.type
_entity_poly.pdbx_seq_one_letter_code
_entity_poly.pdbx_strand_id
1 'polypeptide(L)'
;MLDHHILVSSADFAARELGDRDIPALQQFYHENPDYFLIANGMPVRDDEAQREFDDLPPPYMPFNRRYIVGFYDNNNKLIGMTDVLSDFLAPEVWQISFFIVATSLHGSGKPRAMYDQLENWIARNGAQWVRLGVIINNTKAERFWEKHGYREVRKRLGVKFGCVVHDLRVMVKPLNYATLDEYLQRVERDRPESTLP
;
A
#
# COMPACT_ATOMS: atom_id res chain seq x y z
N MET A 1 -19.55 -21.72 -5.73
CA MET A 1 -18.93 -20.52 -6.30
C MET A 1 -18.82 -19.52 -5.16
N LEU A 2 -17.61 -19.33 -4.59
CA LEU A 2 -17.41 -18.30 -3.59
C LEU A 2 -17.24 -16.99 -4.34
N ASP A 3 -18.20 -16.09 -4.16
CA ASP A 3 -18.19 -14.75 -4.75
C ASP A 3 -16.91 -14.04 -4.33
N HIS A 4 -16.01 -13.84 -5.29
CA HIS A 4 -14.93 -12.90 -5.14
C HIS A 4 -15.55 -11.51 -5.09
N HIS A 5 -15.53 -10.90 -3.94
CA HIS A 5 -16.04 -9.55 -3.78
C HIS A 5 -15.20 -8.60 -4.65
N ILE A 6 -15.71 -8.25 -5.83
CA ILE A 6 -15.08 -7.26 -6.70
C ILE A 6 -15.20 -5.92 -5.99
N LEU A 7 -14.05 -5.35 -5.60
CA LEU A 7 -13.96 -4.06 -4.94
C LEU A 7 -14.05 -2.92 -5.94
N VAL A 8 -13.42 -3.13 -7.11
CA VAL A 8 -13.31 -2.16 -8.18
C VAL A 8 -13.36 -2.87 -9.53
N SER A 9 -14.03 -2.26 -10.49
CA SER A 9 -14.06 -2.71 -11.89
C SER A 9 -13.90 -1.52 -12.83
N SER A 10 -13.05 -1.67 -13.85
CA SER A 10 -12.86 -0.74 -14.95
C SER A 10 -12.84 -1.50 -16.28
N ALA A 11 -12.72 -0.80 -17.41
CA ALA A 11 -12.61 -1.43 -18.72
C ALA A 11 -11.32 -2.26 -18.88
N ASP A 12 -10.24 -1.89 -18.18
CA ASP A 12 -8.92 -2.47 -18.36
C ASP A 12 -8.49 -3.46 -17.28
N PHE A 13 -9.15 -3.42 -16.10
CA PHE A 13 -8.81 -4.28 -14.97
C PHE A 13 -9.95 -4.37 -13.96
N ALA A 14 -9.94 -5.42 -13.15
CA ALA A 14 -10.77 -5.57 -11.96
C ALA A 14 -9.88 -5.76 -10.73
N ALA A 15 -10.33 -5.28 -9.57
CA ALA A 15 -9.65 -5.52 -8.30
C ALA A 15 -10.57 -6.31 -7.36
N ARG A 16 -10.00 -7.31 -6.70
CA ARG A 16 -10.69 -8.14 -5.72
C ARG A 16 -9.81 -8.48 -4.53
N GLU A 17 -10.43 -8.77 -3.41
CA GLU A 17 -9.74 -9.27 -2.24
C GLU A 17 -9.12 -10.65 -2.52
N LEU A 18 -7.87 -10.85 -2.09
CA LEU A 18 -7.14 -12.10 -2.20
C LEU A 18 -7.34 -12.93 -0.93
N GLY A 19 -7.33 -14.25 -1.09
CA GLY A 19 -7.34 -15.20 0.01
C GLY A 19 -6.26 -16.27 -0.18
N ASP A 20 -6.19 -17.24 0.74
CA ASP A 20 -5.16 -18.28 0.77
C ASP A 20 -4.94 -19.01 -0.56
N ARG A 21 -6.02 -19.23 -1.31
CA ARG A 21 -5.96 -19.87 -2.63
C ARG A 21 -5.24 -19.06 -3.70
N ASP A 22 -5.08 -17.74 -3.47
CA ASP A 22 -4.42 -16.81 -4.39
C ASP A 22 -2.90 -16.72 -4.14
N ILE A 23 -2.42 -17.30 -3.00
CA ILE A 23 -1.01 -17.28 -2.61
C ILE A 23 -0.08 -17.77 -3.73
N PRO A 24 -0.35 -18.88 -4.43
CA PRO A 24 0.52 -19.31 -5.52
C PRO A 24 0.61 -18.32 -6.66
N ALA A 25 -0.51 -17.68 -7.04
CA ALA A 25 -0.53 -16.67 -8.10
C ALA A 25 0.19 -15.38 -7.67
N LEU A 26 0.04 -15.00 -6.40
CA LEU A 26 0.75 -13.86 -5.82
C LEU A 26 2.26 -14.12 -5.74
N GLN A 27 2.67 -15.32 -5.34
CA GLN A 27 4.08 -15.73 -5.30
C GLN A 27 4.72 -15.66 -6.69
N GLN A 28 4.01 -16.15 -7.71
CA GLN A 28 4.47 -16.05 -9.08
C GLN A 28 4.57 -14.59 -9.54
N PHE A 29 3.58 -13.75 -9.21
CA PHE A 29 3.60 -12.33 -9.52
C PHE A 29 4.82 -11.63 -8.89
N TYR A 30 5.19 -11.97 -7.67
CA TYR A 30 6.39 -11.43 -7.01
C TYR A 30 7.66 -11.85 -7.72
N HIS A 31 7.81 -13.12 -8.12
CA HIS A 31 8.98 -13.59 -8.89
C HIS A 31 9.08 -12.92 -10.26
N GLU A 32 7.96 -12.62 -10.91
CA GLU A 32 7.93 -11.87 -12.18
C GLU A 32 8.28 -10.38 -12.00
N ASN A 33 8.24 -9.84 -10.76
CA ASN A 33 8.44 -8.42 -10.45
C ASN A 33 9.43 -8.21 -9.28
N PRO A 34 10.67 -8.71 -9.37
CA PRO A 34 11.61 -8.78 -8.26
C PRO A 34 12.18 -7.42 -7.82
N ASP A 35 12.14 -6.40 -8.68
CA ASP A 35 12.79 -5.10 -8.44
C ASP A 35 12.34 -4.44 -7.14
N TYR A 36 11.06 -4.59 -6.79
CA TYR A 36 10.54 -4.04 -5.54
C TYR A 36 11.26 -4.64 -4.33
N PHE A 37 11.40 -5.96 -4.29
CA PHE A 37 12.00 -6.67 -3.16
C PHE A 37 13.50 -6.41 -3.04
N LEU A 38 14.19 -6.29 -4.17
CA LEU A 38 15.60 -5.91 -4.20
C LEU A 38 15.81 -4.50 -3.63
N ILE A 39 14.93 -3.55 -3.98
CA ILE A 39 14.99 -2.17 -3.48
C ILE A 39 14.61 -2.11 -2.00
N ALA A 40 13.50 -2.74 -1.62
CA ALA A 40 12.95 -2.64 -0.28
C ALA A 40 13.71 -3.53 0.72
N ASN A 41 13.96 -4.79 0.40
CA ASN A 41 14.49 -5.78 1.31
C ASN A 41 15.99 -6.05 1.12
N GLY A 42 16.59 -5.58 0.00
CA GLY A 42 17.98 -5.89 -0.37
C GLY A 42 18.20 -7.36 -0.72
N MET A 43 17.13 -8.11 -0.99
CA MET A 43 17.14 -9.55 -1.21
C MET A 43 16.20 -9.93 -2.35
N PRO A 44 16.47 -11.02 -3.08
CA PRO A 44 15.50 -11.61 -3.99
C PRO A 44 14.21 -12.00 -3.26
N VAL A 45 13.15 -12.15 -4.04
CA VAL A 45 11.86 -12.71 -3.56
C VAL A 45 12.11 -14.08 -2.93
N ARG A 46 11.60 -14.29 -1.73
CA ARG A 46 11.64 -15.59 -1.04
C ARG A 46 10.59 -16.52 -1.64
N ASP A 47 10.79 -17.83 -1.47
CA ASP A 47 9.82 -18.83 -1.93
C ASP A 47 8.49 -18.79 -1.14
N ASP A 48 8.49 -18.18 0.05
CA ASP A 48 7.35 -18.00 0.94
C ASP A 48 6.87 -16.54 1.08
N GLU A 49 7.32 -15.63 0.21
CA GLU A 49 7.05 -14.20 0.33
C GLU A 49 5.56 -13.88 0.32
N ALA A 50 4.80 -14.53 -0.57
CA ALA A 50 3.35 -14.34 -0.63
C ALA A 50 2.63 -14.89 0.61
N GLN A 51 3.09 -16.02 1.18
CA GLN A 51 2.53 -16.53 2.44
C GLN A 51 2.78 -15.54 3.58
N ARG A 52 4.00 -15.01 3.68
CA ARG A 52 4.34 -13.99 4.68
C ARG A 52 3.48 -12.75 4.58
N GLU A 53 3.14 -12.32 3.36
CA GLU A 53 2.23 -11.19 3.18
C GLU A 53 0.87 -11.43 3.86
N PHE A 54 0.38 -12.66 3.92
CA PHE A 54 -0.86 -12.99 4.63
C PHE A 54 -0.67 -13.14 6.14
N ASP A 55 0.47 -13.66 6.58
CA ASP A 55 0.75 -13.99 7.98
C ASP A 55 1.22 -12.78 8.80
N ASP A 56 1.97 -11.86 8.18
CA ASP A 56 2.57 -10.72 8.86
C ASP A 56 1.52 -9.64 9.16
N LEU A 57 1.45 -9.24 10.43
CA LEU A 57 0.56 -8.18 10.90
C LEU A 57 1.37 -7.02 11.49
N PRO A 58 0.81 -5.80 11.48
CA PRO A 58 1.42 -4.70 12.20
C PRO A 58 1.62 -5.02 13.67
N PRO A 59 2.64 -4.44 14.33
CA PRO A 59 2.83 -4.59 15.76
C PRO A 59 1.59 -4.18 16.56
N PRO A 60 1.33 -4.77 17.75
CA PRO A 60 0.14 -4.49 18.55
C PRO A 60 -0.07 -3.01 18.92
N TYR A 61 1.00 -2.21 18.93
CA TYR A 61 0.93 -0.78 19.18
C TYR A 61 0.56 0.06 17.93
N MET A 62 0.27 -0.62 16.83
CA MET A 62 -0.28 -0.02 15.60
C MET A 62 -1.67 -0.58 15.34
N PRO A 63 -2.70 -0.12 16.04
CA PRO A 63 -4.06 -0.65 15.90
C PRO A 63 -4.62 -0.36 14.52
N PHE A 64 -5.43 -1.28 14.03
CA PHE A 64 -6.23 -1.16 12.80
C PHE A 64 -7.53 -1.95 12.97
N ASN A 65 -8.52 -1.67 12.12
CA ASN A 65 -9.81 -2.37 12.18
C ASN A 65 -9.81 -3.60 11.26
N ARG A 66 -9.53 -3.41 9.95
CA ARG A 66 -9.52 -4.51 8.98
C ARG A 66 -8.37 -4.37 7.99
N ARG A 67 -7.82 -5.50 7.59
CA ARG A 67 -6.83 -5.62 6.52
C ARG A 67 -7.49 -6.13 5.24
N TYR A 68 -7.08 -5.57 4.12
CA TYR A 68 -7.49 -5.95 2.78
C TYR A 68 -6.24 -6.20 1.94
N ILE A 69 -6.02 -7.44 1.54
CA ILE A 69 -5.01 -7.78 0.53
C ILE A 69 -5.74 -7.86 -0.80
N VAL A 70 -5.45 -6.95 -1.72
CA VAL A 70 -6.21 -6.75 -2.96
C VAL A 70 -5.33 -7.02 -4.17
N GLY A 71 -5.79 -7.88 -5.07
CA GLY A 71 -5.16 -8.14 -6.35
C GLY A 71 -5.88 -7.42 -7.49
N PHE A 72 -5.09 -6.83 -8.39
CA PHE A 72 -5.57 -6.26 -9.64
C PHE A 72 -5.35 -7.27 -10.77
N TYR A 73 -6.40 -7.55 -11.52
CA TYR A 73 -6.39 -8.54 -12.60
C TYR A 73 -6.75 -7.87 -13.93
N ASP A 74 -6.01 -8.20 -14.98
CA ASP A 74 -6.36 -7.76 -16.33
C ASP A 74 -7.55 -8.55 -16.91
N ASN A 75 -7.96 -8.20 -18.13
CA ASN A 75 -9.10 -8.85 -18.81
C ASN A 75 -8.84 -10.32 -19.17
N ASN A 76 -7.59 -10.80 -19.08
CA ASN A 76 -7.21 -12.20 -19.22
C ASN A 76 -7.12 -12.94 -17.88
N ASN A 77 -7.58 -12.30 -16.79
CA ASN A 77 -7.49 -12.81 -15.42
C ASN A 77 -6.03 -13.05 -14.95
N LYS A 78 -5.07 -12.31 -15.51
CA LYS A 78 -3.68 -12.29 -15.02
C LYS A 78 -3.56 -11.27 -13.91
N LEU A 79 -2.90 -11.64 -12.79
CA LEU A 79 -2.55 -10.72 -11.72
C LEU A 79 -1.50 -9.72 -12.23
N ILE A 80 -1.81 -8.44 -12.20
CA ILE A 80 -0.99 -7.33 -12.73
C ILE A 80 -0.61 -6.29 -11.69
N GLY A 81 -1.07 -6.47 -10.46
CA GLY A 81 -0.72 -5.64 -9.31
C GLY A 81 -1.37 -6.13 -8.05
N MET A 82 -0.86 -5.69 -6.91
CA MET A 82 -1.49 -5.92 -5.62
C MET A 82 -1.28 -4.74 -4.68
N THR A 83 -2.12 -4.67 -3.67
CA THR A 83 -1.98 -3.71 -2.57
C THR A 83 -2.43 -4.34 -1.25
N ASP A 84 -1.77 -3.94 -0.17
CA ASP A 84 -2.18 -4.21 1.20
C ASP A 84 -2.67 -2.91 1.83
N VAL A 85 -3.89 -2.93 2.36
CA VAL A 85 -4.58 -1.76 2.90
C VAL A 85 -5.15 -2.09 4.27
N LEU A 86 -4.93 -1.21 5.24
CA LEU A 86 -5.48 -1.31 6.59
C LEU A 86 -6.48 -0.17 6.81
N SER A 87 -7.69 -0.50 7.25
CA SER A 87 -8.68 0.52 7.64
C SER A 87 -8.51 0.91 9.11
N ASP A 88 -8.85 2.15 9.44
CA ASP A 88 -8.76 2.73 10.78
C ASP A 88 -7.38 2.50 11.42
N PHE A 89 -6.32 2.67 10.65
CA PHE A 89 -4.95 2.47 11.09
C PHE A 89 -4.47 3.63 11.95
N LEU A 90 -4.06 3.33 13.18
CA LEU A 90 -3.66 4.28 14.25
C LEU A 90 -4.80 5.15 14.79
N ALA A 91 -5.80 5.46 14.00
CA ALA A 91 -6.97 6.25 14.40
C ALA A 91 -8.15 5.97 13.46
N PRO A 92 -9.41 6.19 13.89
CA PRO A 92 -10.57 6.07 13.01
C PRO A 92 -10.45 6.94 11.76
N GLU A 93 -10.97 6.45 10.62
CA GLU A 93 -11.01 7.13 9.32
C GLU A 93 -9.62 7.32 8.66
N VAL A 94 -8.53 6.87 9.30
CA VAL A 94 -7.18 6.83 8.71
C VAL A 94 -6.96 5.47 8.08
N TRP A 95 -6.69 5.44 6.78
CA TRP A 95 -6.38 4.22 6.07
C TRP A 95 -4.91 4.18 5.69
N GLN A 96 -4.27 3.02 5.83
CA GLN A 96 -2.86 2.81 5.49
C GLN A 96 -2.76 1.98 4.22
N ILE A 97 -1.97 2.45 3.26
CA ILE A 97 -1.44 1.60 2.20
C ILE A 97 -0.08 1.12 2.67
N SER A 98 -0.01 -0.16 3.07
CA SER A 98 1.22 -0.79 3.55
C SER A 98 2.10 -1.23 2.39
N PHE A 99 1.46 -1.64 1.29
CA PHE A 99 2.10 -2.15 0.09
C PHE A 99 1.31 -1.76 -1.16
N PHE A 100 1.99 -1.37 -2.22
CA PHE A 100 1.39 -1.16 -3.54
C PHE A 100 2.42 -1.48 -4.62
N ILE A 101 2.23 -2.57 -5.33
CA ILE A 101 3.09 -3.01 -6.42
C ILE A 101 2.27 -3.24 -7.69
N VAL A 102 2.79 -2.77 -8.81
CA VAL A 102 2.22 -2.99 -10.14
C VAL A 102 3.29 -3.63 -11.01
N ALA A 103 2.88 -4.54 -11.89
CA ALA A 103 3.77 -5.22 -12.81
C ALA A 103 4.72 -4.21 -13.49
N THR A 104 6.01 -4.51 -13.46
CA THR A 104 7.07 -3.63 -13.99
C THR A 104 6.83 -3.25 -15.45
N SER A 105 6.27 -4.19 -16.23
CA SER A 105 5.89 -3.97 -17.64
C SER A 105 4.82 -2.89 -17.85
N LEU A 106 4.08 -2.53 -16.81
CA LEU A 106 3.04 -1.49 -16.86
C LEU A 106 3.52 -0.12 -16.39
N HIS A 107 4.77 -0.01 -15.90
CA HIS A 107 5.32 1.27 -15.49
C HIS A 107 5.39 2.24 -16.66
N GLY A 108 4.97 3.48 -16.45
CA GLY A 108 4.92 4.51 -17.49
C GLY A 108 3.72 4.46 -18.45
N SER A 109 2.89 3.40 -18.39
CA SER A 109 1.72 3.23 -19.27
C SER A 109 0.47 4.06 -18.86
N GLY A 110 0.49 4.68 -17.69
CA GLY A 110 -0.69 5.30 -17.07
C GLY A 110 -1.56 4.32 -16.26
N LYS A 111 -1.43 3.00 -16.47
CA LYS A 111 -2.21 1.99 -15.73
C LYS A 111 -1.99 2.03 -14.22
N PRO A 112 -0.75 2.17 -13.67
CA PRO A 112 -0.55 2.29 -12.24
C PRO A 112 -1.33 3.44 -11.61
N ARG A 113 -1.42 4.57 -12.33
CA ARG A 113 -2.23 5.71 -11.91
C ARG A 113 -3.72 5.36 -11.87
N ALA A 114 -4.24 4.77 -12.94
CA ALA A 114 -5.65 4.38 -13.01
C ALA A 114 -6.02 3.36 -11.92
N MET A 115 -5.14 2.40 -11.61
CA MET A 115 -5.32 1.45 -10.52
C MET A 115 -5.39 2.16 -9.17
N TYR A 116 -4.47 3.08 -8.91
CA TYR A 116 -4.46 3.85 -7.68
C TYR A 116 -5.69 4.76 -7.56
N ASP A 117 -6.07 5.48 -8.61
CA ASP A 117 -7.25 6.37 -8.61
C ASP A 117 -8.53 5.58 -8.25
N GLN A 118 -8.66 4.36 -8.76
CA GLN A 118 -9.80 3.48 -8.43
C GLN A 118 -9.72 2.94 -6.98
N LEU A 119 -8.53 2.58 -6.53
CA LEU A 119 -8.31 2.17 -5.14
C LEU A 119 -8.66 3.31 -4.17
N GLU A 120 -8.20 4.52 -4.44
CA GLU A 120 -8.49 5.69 -3.63
C GLU A 120 -9.99 5.99 -3.56
N ASN A 121 -10.68 5.91 -4.70
CA ASN A 121 -12.13 6.08 -4.75
C ASN A 121 -12.85 5.02 -3.89
N TRP A 122 -12.38 3.78 -3.92
CA TRP A 122 -12.93 2.72 -3.09
C TRP A 122 -12.66 2.97 -1.61
N ILE A 123 -11.44 3.34 -1.23
CA ILE A 123 -11.05 3.71 0.13
C ILE A 123 -11.92 4.86 0.65
N ALA A 124 -12.09 5.93 -0.15
CA ALA A 124 -12.91 7.09 0.22
C ALA A 124 -14.39 6.72 0.45
N ARG A 125 -14.96 5.87 -0.42
CA ARG A 125 -16.36 5.39 -0.27
C ARG A 125 -16.56 4.51 0.96
N ASN A 126 -15.49 3.90 1.47
CA ASN A 126 -15.51 3.08 2.68
C ASN A 126 -15.17 3.87 3.95
N GLY A 127 -15.22 5.21 3.91
CA GLY A 127 -15.19 6.08 5.08
C GLY A 127 -13.83 6.68 5.42
N ALA A 128 -12.81 6.48 4.58
CA ALA A 128 -11.53 7.12 4.81
C ALA A 128 -11.62 8.65 4.67
N GLN A 129 -10.99 9.36 5.60
CA GLN A 129 -10.74 10.81 5.51
C GLN A 129 -9.27 11.08 5.22
N TRP A 130 -8.40 10.16 5.52
CA TRP A 130 -6.96 10.25 5.22
C TRP A 130 -6.43 8.91 4.73
N VAL A 131 -5.55 8.99 3.74
CA VAL A 131 -4.74 7.84 3.32
C VAL A 131 -3.28 8.13 3.68
N ARG A 132 -2.68 7.20 4.41
CA ARG A 132 -1.31 7.22 4.91
C ARG A 132 -0.47 6.16 4.19
N LEU A 133 0.81 6.43 4.00
CA LEU A 133 1.79 5.43 3.53
C LEU A 133 3.22 5.80 3.95
N GLY A 134 4.13 4.84 3.80
CA GLY A 134 5.57 5.05 3.96
C GLY A 134 6.27 4.92 2.61
N VAL A 135 7.18 5.85 2.31
CA VAL A 135 8.01 5.80 1.10
C VAL A 135 9.49 5.79 1.48
N ILE A 136 10.24 4.84 0.93
CA ILE A 136 11.69 4.78 1.10
C ILE A 136 12.32 6.04 0.47
N ILE A 137 13.12 6.78 1.25
CA ILE A 137 13.86 7.95 0.78
C ILE A 137 14.84 7.51 -0.31
N ASN A 138 14.95 8.30 -1.37
CA ASN A 138 15.72 8.03 -2.59
C ASN A 138 15.08 6.98 -3.54
N ASN A 139 13.93 6.41 -3.22
CA ASN A 139 13.12 5.73 -4.23
C ASN A 139 12.34 6.78 -5.05
N THR A 140 13.08 7.47 -5.93
CA THR A 140 12.57 8.64 -6.68
C THR A 140 11.34 8.33 -7.53
N LYS A 141 11.18 7.08 -7.99
CA LYS A 141 9.97 6.64 -8.72
C LYS A 141 8.75 6.68 -7.80
N ALA A 142 8.86 6.06 -6.63
CA ALA A 142 7.76 6.01 -5.66
C ALA A 142 7.46 7.39 -5.09
N GLU A 143 8.49 8.17 -4.73
CA GLU A 143 8.31 9.54 -4.23
C GLU A 143 7.52 10.39 -5.21
N ARG A 144 7.93 10.44 -6.48
CA ARG A 144 7.24 11.19 -7.54
C ARG A 144 5.82 10.68 -7.82
N PHE A 145 5.62 9.38 -7.72
CA PHE A 145 4.30 8.79 -7.90
C PHE A 145 3.33 9.29 -6.83
N TRP A 146 3.70 9.20 -5.57
CA TRP A 146 2.85 9.60 -4.46
C TRP A 146 2.65 11.12 -4.37
N GLU A 147 3.70 11.92 -4.63
CA GLU A 147 3.58 13.38 -4.69
C GLU A 147 2.61 13.84 -5.78
N LYS A 148 2.66 13.22 -6.97
CA LYS A 148 1.71 13.49 -8.06
C LYS A 148 0.26 13.13 -7.73
N HIS A 149 0.05 12.20 -6.79
CA HIS A 149 -1.27 11.85 -6.29
C HIS A 149 -1.71 12.71 -5.10
N GLY A 150 -0.94 13.74 -4.74
CA GLY A 150 -1.32 14.72 -3.71
C GLY A 150 -0.90 14.35 -2.30
N TYR A 151 -0.10 13.31 -2.12
CA TYR A 151 0.48 12.99 -0.82
C TYR A 151 1.51 14.03 -0.41
N ARG A 152 1.54 14.34 0.90
CA ARG A 152 2.49 15.26 1.52
C ARG A 152 3.21 14.57 2.67
N GLU A 153 4.51 14.83 2.79
CA GLU A 153 5.30 14.36 3.92
C GLU A 153 4.82 15.05 5.21
N VAL A 154 4.57 14.25 6.23
CA VAL A 154 4.25 14.73 7.59
C VAL A 154 5.38 14.44 8.56
N ARG A 155 6.15 13.36 8.33
CA ARG A 155 7.27 12.96 9.19
C ARG A 155 8.27 12.09 8.42
N LYS A 156 9.51 12.07 8.91
CA LYS A 156 10.53 11.06 8.55
C LYS A 156 10.69 10.04 9.66
N ARG A 157 10.87 8.79 9.29
CA ARG A 157 11.26 7.68 10.17
C ARG A 157 12.62 7.20 9.74
N LEU A 158 13.61 7.37 10.64
CA LEU A 158 15.00 7.04 10.35
C LEU A 158 15.33 5.62 10.83
N GLY A 159 16.21 4.95 10.10
CA GLY A 159 16.77 3.68 10.53
C GLY A 159 15.78 2.51 10.57
N VAL A 160 14.76 2.50 9.71
CA VAL A 160 13.77 1.41 9.64
C VAL A 160 14.36 0.22 8.89
N LYS A 161 14.35 -0.95 9.52
CA LYS A 161 14.90 -2.17 8.93
C LYS A 161 13.85 -2.93 8.12
N PHE A 162 14.16 -3.18 6.86
CA PHE A 162 13.42 -4.08 5.96
C PHE A 162 14.38 -5.17 5.46
N GLY A 163 14.05 -6.42 5.73
CA GLY A 163 14.93 -7.53 5.34
C GLY A 163 16.36 -7.33 5.83
N CYS A 164 17.30 -7.18 4.90
CA CYS A 164 18.72 -6.98 5.16
C CYS A 164 19.17 -5.51 5.08
N VAL A 165 18.26 -4.58 4.74
CA VAL A 165 18.58 -3.16 4.52
C VAL A 165 17.93 -2.28 5.58
N VAL A 166 18.61 -1.19 5.93
CA VAL A 166 18.07 -0.13 6.77
C VAL A 166 17.76 1.07 5.89
N HIS A 167 16.54 1.56 5.97
CA HIS A 167 16.05 2.70 5.20
C HIS A 167 15.58 3.84 6.09
N ASP A 168 15.66 5.03 5.55
CA ASP A 168 14.89 6.15 6.04
C ASP A 168 13.59 6.24 5.22
N LEU A 169 12.48 6.53 5.91
CA LEU A 169 11.16 6.62 5.30
C LEU A 169 10.58 8.02 5.41
N ARG A 170 9.88 8.43 4.37
CA ARG A 170 8.93 9.53 4.42
C ARG A 170 7.57 8.95 4.79
N VAL A 171 7.00 9.37 5.91
CA VAL A 171 5.58 9.15 6.18
C VAL A 171 4.80 10.21 5.43
N MET A 172 3.97 9.78 4.51
CA MET A 172 3.20 10.67 3.66
C MET A 172 1.71 10.45 3.86
N VAL A 173 0.94 11.53 3.81
CA VAL A 173 -0.50 11.53 4.04
C VAL A 173 -1.20 12.33 2.94
N LYS A 174 -2.32 11.82 2.49
CA LYS A 174 -3.25 12.51 1.61
C LYS A 174 -4.59 12.68 2.33
N PRO A 175 -5.02 13.91 2.63
CA PRO A 175 -6.39 14.16 3.03
C PRO A 175 -7.35 13.89 1.88
N LEU A 176 -8.50 13.30 2.18
CA LEU A 176 -9.60 13.09 1.25
C LEU A 176 -10.75 14.03 1.60
N ASN A 177 -11.62 14.26 0.61
CA ASN A 177 -12.78 15.13 0.78
C ASN A 177 -12.39 16.53 1.29
N TYR A 178 -12.90 16.94 2.45
CA TYR A 178 -12.61 18.22 3.09
C TYR A 178 -11.68 18.12 4.30
N ALA A 179 -11.10 16.94 4.55
CA ALA A 179 -10.16 16.74 5.64
C ALA A 179 -8.85 17.52 5.42
N THR A 180 -8.16 17.82 6.52
CA THR A 180 -6.90 18.57 6.51
C THR A 180 -5.76 17.78 7.13
N LEU A 181 -4.51 18.16 6.87
CA LEU A 181 -3.36 17.56 7.55
C LEU A 181 -3.27 17.93 9.02
N ASP A 182 -3.75 19.12 9.41
CA ASP A 182 -3.76 19.55 10.80
C ASP A 182 -4.70 18.66 11.64
N GLU A 183 -5.88 18.34 11.12
CA GLU A 183 -6.80 17.39 11.75
C GLU A 183 -6.19 15.98 11.84
N TYR A 184 -5.48 15.55 10.79
CA TYR A 184 -4.74 14.29 10.83
C TYR A 184 -3.72 14.26 11.98
N LEU A 185 -2.85 15.27 12.07
CA LEU A 185 -1.81 15.35 13.10
C LEU A 185 -2.38 15.48 14.53
N GLN A 186 -3.59 16.04 14.68
CA GLN A 186 -4.28 16.03 15.98
C GLN A 186 -4.71 14.61 16.38
N ARG A 187 -5.12 13.77 15.42
CA ARG A 187 -5.59 12.39 15.64
C ARG A 187 -4.45 11.38 15.79
N VAL A 188 -3.38 11.53 14.99
CA VAL A 188 -2.26 10.58 14.90
C VAL A 188 -1.00 11.20 15.48
N GLU A 189 -0.92 11.19 16.81
CA GLU A 189 0.22 11.75 17.55
C GLU A 189 1.57 11.17 17.10
N ARG A 190 1.59 9.88 16.78
CA ARG A 190 2.78 9.17 16.31
C ARG A 190 3.43 9.81 15.08
N ASP A 191 2.66 10.45 14.22
CA ASP A 191 3.14 11.03 12.97
C ASP A 191 3.40 12.54 13.05
N ARG A 192 3.28 13.14 14.24
CA ARG A 192 3.71 14.53 14.47
C ARG A 192 5.22 14.64 14.30
N PRO A 193 5.73 15.74 13.73
CA PRO A 193 7.17 15.93 13.53
C PRO A 193 8.00 15.77 14.81
N GLU A 194 7.48 16.25 15.94
CA GLU A 194 8.13 16.22 17.26
C GLU A 194 7.91 14.91 18.03
N SER A 195 7.05 14.02 17.55
CA SER A 195 6.69 12.79 18.29
C SER A 195 7.89 11.88 18.50
N THR A 196 8.01 11.33 19.69
CA THR A 196 9.02 10.31 20.05
C THR A 196 8.46 8.89 20.00
N LEU A 197 7.17 8.72 19.67
CA LEU A 197 6.53 7.41 19.58
C LEU A 197 7.17 6.58 18.44
N PRO A 198 7.36 5.24 18.68
CA PRO A 198 8.04 4.34 17.76
C PRO A 198 7.31 4.14 16.45
#